data_8fc28bff8f2e0d629ad596a4e6822bdd
#
_entry.id   8fc28bff8f2e0d629ad596a4e6822bdd
#
_cell.length_a   1.000
_cell.length_b   1.000
_cell.length_c   1.000
_cell.angle_alpha   90.00
_cell.angle_beta   90.00
_cell.angle_gamma   90.00
#
_symmetry.space_group_name_H-M   'P 1'
#
loop_
_entity.id
_entity.type
_entity.pdbx_description
1 polymer ?
#
loop_
_entity_poly.entity_id
_entity_poly.type
_entity_poly.pdbx_seq_one_letter_code
_entity_poly.pdbx_strand_id
1 'polypeptide(L)'
;MKIKTTILLVLATSALFATSCREKLAEAKSDPLLRAYDSEQDWNNPDRIIPLNYQQAQGKRVFYQYCVWCHADATPAGPSNRSNLNPMPPLANDGAVFNSLSDDFLRNTITLGGSAVGKSGLMPPWGKTLSQEDIDAVIVFYRAIAQPPYQAPAQPGPKYSVR
;
A
#
# COMPACT_ATOMS: atom_id res chain seq x y z
N MET A 1 -3.01 -12.74 -62.25
CA MET A 1 -4.02 -12.68 -61.17
C MET A 1 -3.55 -13.20 -59.82
N LYS A 2 -2.56 -14.10 -59.72
CA LYS A 2 -2.08 -14.71 -58.43
C LYS A 2 -1.27 -13.73 -57.53
N ILE A 3 -0.53 -12.76 -58.06
CA ILE A 3 0.33 -11.85 -57.30
C ILE A 3 -0.47 -10.84 -56.45
N LYS A 4 -1.58 -10.34 -56.98
CA LYS A 4 -2.44 -9.35 -56.24
C LYS A 4 -3.11 -9.96 -55.03
N THR A 5 -3.49 -11.27 -55.07
CA THR A 5 -4.12 -12.00 -53.95
C THR A 5 -3.11 -12.24 -52.83
N THR A 6 -1.86 -12.58 -53.19
CA THR A 6 -0.79 -12.82 -52.20
C THR A 6 -0.40 -11.57 -51.44
N ILE A 7 -0.31 -10.43 -52.10
CA ILE A 7 -0.01 -9.12 -51.47
C ILE A 7 -1.13 -8.69 -50.52
N LEU A 8 -2.39 -8.93 -50.89
CA LEU A 8 -3.54 -8.60 -50.03
C LEU A 8 -3.56 -9.47 -48.75
N LEU A 9 -3.19 -10.73 -48.86
CA LEU A 9 -3.12 -11.65 -47.71
C LEU A 9 -2.00 -11.25 -46.73
N VAL A 10 -0.83 -10.88 -47.22
CA VAL A 10 0.31 -10.44 -46.39
C VAL A 10 0.01 -9.13 -45.66
N LEU A 11 -0.68 -8.18 -46.32
CA LEU A 11 -1.08 -6.92 -45.72
C LEU A 11 -2.17 -7.13 -44.65
N ALA A 12 -3.10 -8.07 -44.82
CA ALA A 12 -4.13 -8.39 -43.82
C ALA A 12 -3.54 -9.06 -42.57
N THR A 13 -2.57 -9.95 -42.73
CA THR A 13 -1.91 -10.61 -41.60
C THR A 13 -1.04 -9.64 -40.81
N SER A 14 -0.33 -8.73 -41.46
CA SER A 14 0.48 -7.70 -40.77
C SER A 14 -0.39 -6.73 -39.96
N ALA A 15 -1.57 -6.37 -40.44
CA ALA A 15 -2.51 -5.52 -39.71
C ALA A 15 -3.08 -6.21 -38.45
N LEU A 16 -3.35 -7.50 -38.49
CA LEU A 16 -3.82 -8.30 -37.35
C LEU A 16 -2.75 -8.42 -36.25
N PHE A 17 -1.47 -8.58 -36.61
CA PHE A 17 -0.39 -8.62 -35.64
C PHE A 17 -0.16 -7.24 -34.98
N ALA A 18 -0.29 -6.16 -35.71
CA ALA A 18 -0.12 -4.79 -35.17
C ALA A 18 -1.22 -4.41 -34.15
N THR A 19 -2.46 -4.83 -34.40
CA THR A 19 -3.58 -4.62 -33.44
C THR A 19 -3.39 -5.42 -32.15
N SER A 20 -3.04 -6.70 -32.23
CA SER A 20 -2.79 -7.52 -31.06
C SER A 20 -1.64 -7.03 -30.18
N CYS A 21 -0.55 -6.52 -30.77
CA CYS A 21 0.54 -5.90 -30.02
C CYS A 21 0.12 -4.60 -29.33
N ARG A 22 -0.74 -3.80 -29.97
CA ARG A 22 -1.23 -2.54 -29.41
C ARG A 22 -2.15 -2.78 -28.21
N GLU A 23 -3.03 -3.77 -28.25
CA GLU A 23 -3.91 -4.14 -27.14
C GLU A 23 -3.11 -4.64 -25.93
N LYS A 24 -2.16 -5.54 -26.12
CA LYS A 24 -1.28 -6.03 -25.05
C LYS A 24 -0.45 -4.91 -24.41
N LEU A 25 0.04 -3.95 -25.19
CA LEU A 25 0.75 -2.77 -24.68
C LEU A 25 -0.16 -1.81 -23.91
N ALA A 26 -1.41 -1.66 -24.33
CA ALA A 26 -2.39 -0.83 -23.64
C ALA A 26 -2.81 -1.48 -22.31
N GLU A 27 -3.04 -2.78 -22.28
CA GLU A 27 -3.33 -3.56 -21.10
C GLU A 27 -2.17 -3.52 -20.09
N ALA A 28 -0.94 -3.74 -20.53
CA ALA A 28 0.26 -3.61 -19.71
C ALA A 28 0.41 -2.19 -19.12
N LYS A 29 0.08 -1.13 -19.88
CA LYS A 29 0.12 0.25 -19.37
C LYS A 29 -0.97 0.56 -18.35
N SER A 30 -2.05 -0.19 -18.30
CA SER A 30 -3.15 -0.03 -17.35
C SER A 30 -2.96 -0.86 -16.08
N ASP A 31 -2.05 -1.83 -16.07
CA ASP A 31 -1.80 -2.67 -14.90
C ASP A 31 -1.14 -1.84 -13.78
N PRO A 32 -1.82 -1.68 -12.63
CA PRO A 32 -1.28 -0.95 -11.49
C PRO A 32 0.05 -1.53 -10.97
N LEU A 33 0.27 -2.84 -11.08
CA LEU A 33 1.50 -3.49 -10.62
C LEU A 33 2.71 -3.11 -11.48
N LEU A 34 2.53 -2.87 -12.79
CA LEU A 34 3.62 -2.42 -13.66
C LEU A 34 4.01 -0.96 -13.44
N ARG A 35 3.18 -0.19 -12.72
CA ARG A 35 3.44 1.21 -12.32
C ARG A 35 3.79 1.35 -10.85
N ALA A 36 3.70 0.26 -10.10
CA ALA A 36 4.03 0.26 -8.69
C ALA A 36 5.53 0.47 -8.48
N TYR A 37 5.87 1.21 -7.44
CA TYR A 37 7.25 1.34 -7.00
C TYR A 37 7.73 0.08 -6.27
N ASP A 38 6.81 -0.55 -5.50
CA ASP A 38 7.00 -1.80 -4.76
C ASP A 38 5.63 -2.49 -4.65
N SER A 39 5.57 -3.61 -4.00
CA SER A 39 4.34 -4.34 -3.72
C SER A 39 4.34 -4.96 -2.34
N GLU A 40 3.16 -5.23 -1.80
CA GLU A 40 2.98 -5.98 -0.55
C GLU A 40 2.02 -7.14 -0.80
N GLN A 41 2.26 -8.28 -0.15
CA GLN A 41 1.31 -9.37 -0.12
C GLN A 41 0.09 -8.96 0.71
N ASP A 42 -1.12 -9.23 0.22
CA ASP A 42 -2.32 -9.06 1.05
C ASP A 42 -2.31 -10.15 2.15
N TRP A 43 -2.28 -9.72 3.40
CA TRP A 43 -2.17 -10.65 4.54
C TRP A 43 -3.44 -11.49 4.77
N ASN A 44 -4.58 -11.08 4.20
CA ASN A 44 -5.85 -11.80 4.28
C ASN A 44 -6.17 -12.61 3.02
N ASN A 45 -5.45 -12.38 1.93
CA ASN A 45 -5.67 -13.05 0.65
C ASN A 45 -4.33 -13.30 -0.07
N PRO A 46 -3.78 -14.52 0.00
CA PRO A 46 -2.48 -14.83 -0.60
C PRO A 46 -2.44 -14.73 -2.13
N ASP A 47 -3.60 -14.72 -2.80
CA ASP A 47 -3.69 -14.57 -4.26
C ASP A 47 -3.69 -13.09 -4.71
N ARG A 48 -3.67 -12.15 -3.75
CA ARG A 48 -3.72 -10.72 -4.03
C ARG A 48 -2.41 -10.03 -3.66
N ILE A 49 -1.91 -9.22 -4.58
CA ILE A 49 -0.77 -8.34 -4.38
C ILE A 49 -1.25 -6.88 -4.38
N ILE A 50 -0.82 -6.11 -3.39
CA ILE A 50 -1.14 -4.70 -3.23
C ILE A 50 -0.02 -3.88 -3.86
N PRO A 51 -0.27 -3.12 -4.94
CA PRO A 51 0.73 -2.23 -5.53
C PRO A 51 0.99 -1.04 -4.59
N LEU A 52 2.25 -0.69 -4.40
CA LEU A 52 2.67 0.41 -3.54
C LEU A 52 3.33 1.52 -4.35
N ASN A 53 2.97 2.76 -4.06
CA ASN A 53 3.70 3.93 -4.53
C ASN A 53 4.99 4.15 -3.71
N TYR A 54 5.80 5.14 -4.08
CA TYR A 54 7.09 5.41 -3.42
C TYR A 54 6.95 5.63 -1.90
N GLN A 55 6.00 6.46 -1.46
CA GLN A 55 5.81 6.76 -0.04
C GLN A 55 5.32 5.54 0.75
N GLN A 56 4.41 4.76 0.19
CA GLN A 56 3.93 3.50 0.78
C GLN A 56 5.07 2.47 0.90
N ALA A 57 5.93 2.37 -0.11
CA ALA A 57 7.10 1.51 -0.09
C ALA A 57 8.14 1.97 0.95
N GLN A 58 8.29 3.27 1.16
CA GLN A 58 9.08 3.82 2.26
C GLN A 58 8.52 3.37 3.61
N GLY A 59 7.21 3.54 3.83
CA GLY A 59 6.53 3.09 5.03
C GLY A 59 6.64 1.58 5.27
N LYS A 60 6.51 0.77 4.22
CA LYS A 60 6.78 -0.66 4.27
C LYS A 60 8.17 -0.98 4.83
N ARG A 61 9.23 -0.33 4.34
CA ARG A 61 10.60 -0.54 4.84
C ARG A 61 10.72 -0.22 6.32
N VAL A 62 10.20 0.93 6.74
CA VAL A 62 10.20 1.34 8.15
C VAL A 62 9.40 0.37 9.00
N PHE A 63 8.22 -0.06 8.53
CA PHE A 63 7.39 -1.04 9.22
C PHE A 63 8.13 -2.37 9.46
N TYR A 64 8.73 -2.94 8.44
CA TYR A 64 9.46 -4.21 8.56
C TYR A 64 10.73 -4.11 9.42
N GLN A 65 11.29 -2.92 9.55
CA GLN A 65 12.46 -2.69 10.40
C GLN A 65 12.11 -2.49 11.88
N TYR A 66 11.00 -1.82 12.20
CA TYR A 66 10.73 -1.34 13.56
C TYR A 66 9.40 -1.79 14.15
N CYS A 67 8.40 -2.14 13.32
CA CYS A 67 7.01 -2.30 13.76
C CYS A 67 6.50 -3.75 13.65
N VAL A 68 7.00 -4.50 12.67
CA VAL A 68 6.52 -5.84 12.30
C VAL A 68 6.55 -6.81 13.48
N TRP A 69 7.54 -6.69 14.37
CA TRP A 69 7.72 -7.57 15.53
C TRP A 69 6.52 -7.56 16.49
N CYS A 70 5.80 -6.44 16.57
CA CYS A 70 4.64 -6.28 17.44
C CYS A 70 3.32 -6.13 16.67
N HIS A 71 3.34 -5.76 15.37
CA HIS A 71 2.15 -5.44 14.60
C HIS A 71 1.87 -6.38 13.42
N ALA A 72 2.52 -7.54 13.40
CA ALA A 72 2.22 -8.65 12.50
C ALA A 72 2.23 -9.98 13.25
N ASP A 73 1.66 -11.03 12.68
CA ASP A 73 1.72 -12.39 13.26
C ASP A 73 3.00 -13.13 12.87
N ALA A 74 3.66 -12.69 11.79
CA ALA A 74 4.96 -13.22 11.35
C ALA A 74 5.87 -12.12 10.84
N THR A 75 7.17 -12.39 10.85
CA THR A 75 8.22 -11.57 10.26
C THR A 75 8.92 -12.35 9.14
N PRO A 76 9.72 -11.72 8.28
CA PRO A 76 10.54 -12.46 7.32
C PRO A 76 11.46 -13.52 7.93
N ALA A 77 11.80 -13.37 9.22
CA ALA A 77 12.64 -14.31 9.97
C ALA A 77 11.85 -15.39 10.74
N GLY A 78 10.52 -15.34 10.75
CA GLY A 78 9.66 -16.29 11.47
C GLY A 78 8.54 -15.61 12.26
N PRO A 79 7.97 -16.30 13.26
CA PRO A 79 6.88 -15.77 14.08
C PRO A 79 7.26 -14.46 14.76
N SER A 80 6.30 -13.53 14.87
CA SER A 80 6.46 -12.28 15.63
C SER A 80 6.27 -12.49 17.14
N ASN A 81 6.43 -11.43 17.92
CA ASN A 81 6.17 -11.45 19.36
C ASN A 81 4.76 -10.96 19.73
N ARG A 82 3.91 -10.64 18.74
CA ARG A 82 2.61 -10.01 18.96
C ARG A 82 1.73 -10.76 19.95
N SER A 83 1.61 -12.08 19.83
CA SER A 83 0.77 -12.93 20.65
C SER A 83 1.23 -13.00 22.12
N ASN A 84 2.46 -12.65 22.43
CA ASN A 84 3.02 -12.62 23.78
C ASN A 84 2.82 -11.26 24.49
N LEU A 85 2.25 -10.27 23.80
CA LEU A 85 2.03 -8.93 24.36
C LEU A 85 0.63 -8.80 24.98
N ASN A 86 0.55 -8.16 26.13
CA ASN A 86 -0.71 -7.86 26.82
C ASN A 86 -0.76 -6.37 27.22
N PRO A 87 -1.68 -5.57 26.68
CA PRO A 87 -2.64 -5.93 25.66
C PRO A 87 -1.97 -6.27 24.33
N MET A 88 -2.56 -7.21 23.59
CA MET A 88 -2.09 -7.57 22.25
C MET A 88 -2.34 -6.40 21.29
N PRO A 89 -1.31 -5.91 20.57
CA PRO A 89 -1.47 -4.80 19.64
C PRO A 89 -2.27 -5.22 18.39
N PRO A 90 -2.97 -4.28 17.72
CA PRO A 90 -3.66 -4.57 16.48
C PRO A 90 -2.66 -4.94 15.37
N LEU A 91 -3.10 -5.77 14.41
CA LEU A 91 -2.34 -6.02 13.18
C LEU A 91 -2.25 -4.74 12.35
N ALA A 92 -1.13 -4.51 11.68
CA ALA A 92 -0.94 -3.32 10.84
C ALA A 92 -1.99 -3.19 9.72
N ASN A 93 -2.55 -4.30 9.24
CA ASN A 93 -3.62 -4.31 8.25
C ASN A 93 -5.04 -4.30 8.86
N ASP A 94 -5.19 -4.17 10.18
CA ASP A 94 -6.51 -4.10 10.82
C ASP A 94 -7.21 -2.77 10.52
N GLY A 95 -7.90 -2.72 9.39
CA GLY A 95 -8.65 -1.56 8.94
C GLY A 95 -9.81 -1.20 9.85
N ALA A 96 -10.40 -2.15 10.59
CA ALA A 96 -11.45 -1.85 11.55
C ALA A 96 -10.94 -0.95 12.68
N VAL A 97 -9.72 -1.16 13.12
CA VAL A 97 -9.06 -0.31 14.13
C VAL A 97 -8.47 0.95 13.48
N PHE A 98 -7.56 0.79 12.53
CA PHE A 98 -6.76 1.93 12.04
C PHE A 98 -7.57 2.95 11.24
N ASN A 99 -8.61 2.52 10.49
CA ASN A 99 -9.42 3.46 9.71
C ASN A 99 -10.31 4.38 10.59
N SER A 100 -10.57 4.01 11.83
CA SER A 100 -11.30 4.83 12.79
C SER A 100 -10.44 5.93 13.44
N LEU A 101 -9.12 5.86 13.31
CA LEU A 101 -8.17 6.78 13.91
C LEU A 101 -7.72 7.84 12.89
N SER A 102 -7.58 9.09 13.33
CA SER A 102 -7.01 10.13 12.46
C SER A 102 -5.50 9.94 12.26
N ASP A 103 -4.98 10.47 11.17
CA ASP A 103 -3.54 10.44 10.90
C ASP A 103 -2.75 11.18 11.98
N ASP A 104 -3.30 12.27 12.54
CA ASP A 104 -2.68 13.01 13.66
C ASP A 104 -2.61 12.17 14.93
N PHE A 105 -3.66 11.40 15.23
CA PHE A 105 -3.63 10.49 16.37
C PHE A 105 -2.59 9.39 16.19
N LEU A 106 -2.52 8.80 15.00
CA LEU A 106 -1.51 7.78 14.66
C LEU A 106 -0.10 8.36 14.73
N ARG A 107 0.12 9.55 14.18
CA ARG A 107 1.40 10.27 14.22
C ARG A 107 1.84 10.51 15.67
N ASN A 108 0.95 11.04 16.52
CA ASN A 108 1.24 11.28 17.92
C ASN A 108 1.54 9.98 18.67
N THR A 109 0.78 8.90 18.39
CA THR A 109 1.00 7.58 19.01
C THR A 109 2.38 7.03 18.66
N ILE A 110 2.78 7.09 17.39
CA ILE A 110 4.09 6.62 16.95
C ILE A 110 5.20 7.51 17.51
N THR A 111 5.04 8.83 17.44
CA THR A 111 6.06 9.79 17.91
C THR A 111 6.30 9.71 19.41
N LEU A 112 5.23 9.69 20.21
CA LEU A 112 5.27 9.86 21.65
C LEU A 112 5.14 8.54 22.43
N GLY A 113 4.79 7.44 21.75
CA GLY A 113 4.49 6.15 22.35
C GLY A 113 3.06 6.03 22.88
N GLY A 114 2.64 4.79 23.13
CA GLY A 114 1.26 4.51 23.52
C GLY A 114 0.83 5.17 24.82
N SER A 115 1.69 5.24 25.82
CA SER A 115 1.38 5.86 27.13
C SER A 115 0.97 7.32 27.00
N ALA A 116 1.58 8.09 26.08
CA ALA A 116 1.28 9.50 25.91
C ALA A 116 -0.12 9.78 25.35
N VAL A 117 -0.75 8.77 24.73
CA VAL A 117 -2.09 8.85 24.16
C VAL A 117 -3.12 7.95 24.90
N GLY A 118 -2.81 7.55 26.14
CA GLY A 118 -3.68 6.72 26.97
C GLY A 118 -3.78 5.25 26.49
N LYS A 119 -2.78 4.75 25.78
CA LYS A 119 -2.65 3.37 25.31
C LYS A 119 -1.53 2.64 26.04
N SER A 120 -1.22 1.42 25.64
CA SER A 120 -0.20 0.59 26.30
C SER A 120 1.20 1.21 26.18
N GLY A 121 1.94 1.22 27.30
CA GLY A 121 3.35 1.58 27.34
C GLY A 121 4.29 0.60 26.63
N LEU A 122 3.78 -0.55 26.19
CA LEU A 122 4.52 -1.50 25.36
C LEU A 122 4.78 -0.95 23.94
N MET A 123 4.00 0.05 23.50
CA MET A 123 4.30 0.82 22.28
C MET A 123 5.29 1.94 22.64
N PRO A 124 6.58 1.82 22.29
CA PRO A 124 7.58 2.82 22.66
C PRO A 124 7.47 4.10 21.81
N PRO A 125 8.04 5.22 22.27
CA PRO A 125 8.14 6.44 21.47
C PRO A 125 9.22 6.31 20.39
N TRP A 126 8.86 6.59 19.14
CA TRP A 126 9.77 6.51 17.99
C TRP A 126 10.27 7.87 17.48
N GLY A 127 9.74 9.00 17.99
CA GLY A 127 10.05 10.34 17.48
C GLY A 127 11.50 10.79 17.64
N LYS A 128 12.33 10.06 18.39
CA LYS A 128 13.79 10.31 18.46
C LYS A 128 14.59 9.40 17.52
N THR A 129 13.96 8.37 16.95
CA THR A 129 14.59 7.35 16.11
C THR A 129 14.19 7.52 14.65
N LEU A 130 12.91 7.85 14.41
CA LEU A 130 12.34 8.04 13.08
C LEU A 130 12.15 9.52 12.78
N SER A 131 12.36 9.91 11.52
CA SER A 131 11.98 11.23 11.04
C SER A 131 10.46 11.37 10.94
N GLN A 132 9.97 12.59 10.82
CA GLN A 132 8.53 12.83 10.60
C GLN A 132 8.06 12.21 9.29
N GLU A 133 8.89 12.27 8.26
CA GLU A 133 8.62 11.67 6.94
C GLU A 133 8.51 10.14 7.03
N ASP A 134 9.34 9.48 7.84
CA ASP A 134 9.27 8.03 8.07
C ASP A 134 7.98 7.65 8.80
N ILE A 135 7.59 8.43 9.81
CA ILE A 135 6.35 8.22 10.56
C ILE A 135 5.13 8.39 9.64
N ASP A 136 5.10 9.43 8.81
CA ASP A 136 4.03 9.68 7.86
C ASP A 136 3.97 8.57 6.79
N ALA A 137 5.12 8.08 6.35
CA ALA A 137 5.20 6.97 5.40
C ALA A 137 4.63 5.67 6.00
N VAL A 138 4.90 5.36 7.28
CA VAL A 138 4.30 4.19 7.96
C VAL A 138 2.77 4.31 8.02
N ILE A 139 2.22 5.50 8.32
CA ILE A 139 0.78 5.72 8.33
C ILE A 139 0.18 5.47 6.95
N VAL A 140 0.80 5.99 5.90
CA VAL A 140 0.36 5.79 4.52
C VAL A 140 0.46 4.32 4.10
N PHE A 141 1.47 3.59 4.58
CA PHE A 141 1.56 2.14 4.38
C PHE A 141 0.41 1.39 5.08
N TYR A 142 0.10 1.71 6.34
CA TYR A 142 -1.05 1.11 7.04
C TYR A 142 -2.36 1.33 6.30
N ARG A 143 -2.59 2.55 5.76
CA ARG A 143 -3.76 2.85 4.94
C ARG A 143 -3.83 2.01 3.66
N ALA A 144 -2.67 1.74 3.05
CA ALA A 144 -2.59 0.96 1.81
C ALA A 144 -2.94 -0.52 2.02
N ILE A 145 -2.53 -1.11 3.15
CA ILE A 145 -2.75 -2.54 3.44
C ILE A 145 -4.01 -2.80 4.27
N ALA A 146 -4.72 -1.77 4.71
CA ALA A 146 -5.89 -1.87 5.58
C ALA A 146 -6.99 -2.79 5.01
N GLN A 147 -7.54 -3.65 5.87
CA GLN A 147 -8.71 -4.48 5.59
C GLN A 147 -9.72 -4.35 6.74
N PRO A 148 -10.93 -3.79 6.49
CA PRO A 148 -11.42 -3.26 5.21
C PRO A 148 -10.59 -2.07 4.68
N PRO A 149 -10.64 -1.80 3.36
CA PRO A 149 -9.84 -0.75 2.73
C PRO A 149 -10.10 0.63 3.34
N TYR A 150 -9.04 1.43 3.45
CA TYR A 150 -9.15 2.81 3.88
C TYR A 150 -9.87 3.68 2.85
N GLN A 151 -10.83 4.45 3.32
CA GLN A 151 -11.50 5.48 2.53
C GLN A 151 -11.12 6.84 3.10
N ALA A 152 -10.33 7.60 2.34
CA ALA A 152 -9.99 8.95 2.73
C ALA A 152 -11.27 9.80 2.90
N PRO A 153 -11.35 10.65 3.93
CA PRO A 153 -12.45 11.60 4.06
C PRO A 153 -12.60 12.43 2.77
N ALA A 154 -13.85 12.67 2.37
CA ALA A 154 -14.10 13.51 1.20
C ALA A 154 -13.42 14.87 1.40
N GLN A 155 -12.54 15.24 0.47
CA GLN A 155 -11.92 16.55 0.49
C GLN A 155 -13.02 17.61 0.35
N PRO A 156 -13.09 18.62 1.21
CA PRO A 156 -14.00 19.73 0.99
C PRO A 156 -13.70 20.34 -0.39
N GLY A 157 -14.71 20.40 -1.24
CA GLY A 157 -14.58 21.00 -2.56
C GLY A 157 -13.93 22.39 -2.51
N PRO A 158 -13.31 22.86 -3.61
CA PRO A 158 -12.64 24.15 -3.64
C PRO A 158 -13.59 25.26 -3.15
N LYS A 159 -13.16 26.01 -2.15
CA LYS A 159 -13.96 27.11 -1.55
C LYS A 159 -14.16 28.31 -2.47
N TYR A 160 -13.60 28.25 -3.68
CA TYR A 160 -13.69 29.37 -4.63
C TYR A 160 -14.54 28.96 -5.83
N SER A 161 -15.77 29.52 -5.92
CA SER A 161 -16.45 29.65 -7.19
C SER A 161 -15.84 30.84 -7.93
N VAL A 162 -15.19 30.61 -9.06
CA VAL A 162 -14.85 31.70 -9.98
C VAL A 162 -16.17 32.20 -10.54
N ARG A 163 -16.54 33.46 -10.22
CA ARG A 163 -17.62 34.17 -10.89
C ARG A 163 -17.13 34.76 -12.21
#